data_12fae299949cd77d0e874ac7b2f45e06
#
_entry.id   12fae299949cd77d0e874ac7b2f45e06
#
_cell.length_a   1.000
_cell.length_b   1.000
_cell.length_c   1.000
_cell.angle_alpha   90.00
_cell.angle_beta   90.00
_cell.angle_gamma   90.00
#
_symmetry.space_group_name_H-M   'P 1'
#
loop_
_entity.id
_entity.type
_entity.pdbx_description
1 polymer ?
#
loop_
_entity_poly.entity_id
_entity_poly.type
_entity_poly.pdbx_seq_one_letter_code
_entity_poly.pdbx_strand_id
1 'polypeptide(L)'
;RDTRVSSDMLALSLAAGVAAGGGNVLDGGVLPTAAVAFFVRRAGADFGVVVSASHNPPEFNGLKVFGADGCKLSEKMEERAERCFDEYAFAPPLACGRCRPLAKRGKYADFLVSCCERPLSGKKFVLDCANGAAGRIAPRVFRRLGAEVVALHCAADGRTVNDKCGALHPESMRAAVLATGADAGFCYDGDADRLIAADERGETVDGDKILCIFAKHLQAAGRLPQNLAVGTSHTNTGAERELNAHGIRLFR
;
A
#
# COMPACT_ATOMS: atom_id res chain seq x y z
N ARG A 1 -3.26 4.58 9.25
CA ARG A 1 -1.98 5.32 9.24
C ARG A 1 -0.79 4.40 9.09
N ASP A 2 0.39 4.95 8.71
CA ASP A 2 1.66 4.25 8.78
C ASP A 2 2.28 4.33 10.19
N THR A 3 3.56 3.98 10.33
CA THR A 3 4.26 3.87 11.63
C THR A 3 4.93 5.16 12.09
N ARG A 4 4.93 6.26 11.32
CA ARG A 4 5.62 7.52 11.65
C ARG A 4 5.23 8.03 13.04
N VAL A 5 6.17 8.65 13.76
CA VAL A 5 5.93 9.21 15.10
C VAL A 5 4.76 10.19 15.11
N SER A 6 4.66 11.05 14.08
CA SER A 6 3.58 12.03 13.95
C SER A 6 2.23 11.44 13.53
N SER A 7 2.20 10.19 13.05
CA SER A 7 0.97 9.58 12.50
C SER A 7 -0.12 9.39 13.56
N ASP A 8 0.23 9.05 14.80
CA ASP A 8 -0.74 8.89 15.89
C ASP A 8 -1.37 10.23 16.26
N MET A 9 -0.55 11.27 16.45
CA MET A 9 -1.02 12.62 16.76
C MET A 9 -1.97 13.14 15.67
N LEU A 10 -1.57 13.05 14.41
CA LEU A 10 -2.39 13.52 13.28
C LEU A 10 -3.69 12.73 13.14
N ALA A 11 -3.65 11.40 13.31
CA ALA A 11 -4.85 10.56 13.24
C ALA A 11 -5.83 10.87 14.38
N LEU A 12 -5.34 11.12 15.59
CA LEU A 12 -6.16 11.49 16.75
C LEU A 12 -6.77 12.88 16.56
N SER A 13 -6.02 13.86 16.06
CA SER A 13 -6.51 15.21 15.77
C SER A 13 -7.61 15.18 14.70
N LEU A 14 -7.39 14.42 13.62
CA LEU A 14 -8.39 14.22 12.57
C LEU A 14 -9.65 13.54 13.14
N ALA A 15 -9.49 12.49 13.93
CA ALA A 15 -10.60 11.76 14.53
C ALA A 15 -11.41 12.66 15.48
N ALA A 16 -10.73 13.52 16.25
CA ALA A 16 -11.39 14.49 17.13
C ALA A 16 -12.19 15.52 16.32
N GLY A 17 -11.63 16.06 15.23
CA GLY A 17 -12.31 16.99 14.33
C GLY A 17 -13.56 16.38 13.69
N VAL A 18 -13.46 15.17 13.16
CA VAL A 18 -14.60 14.45 12.57
C VAL A 18 -15.68 14.19 13.62
N ALA A 19 -15.30 13.76 14.82
CA ALA A 19 -16.26 13.54 15.90
C ALA A 19 -16.90 14.84 16.39
N ALA A 20 -16.15 15.94 16.46
CA ALA A 20 -16.67 17.26 16.77
C ALA A 20 -17.67 17.77 15.73
N GLY A 21 -17.53 17.38 14.47
CA GLY A 21 -18.50 17.62 13.40
C GLY A 21 -19.69 16.66 13.36
N GLY A 22 -19.83 15.76 14.35
CA GLY A 22 -20.93 14.76 14.43
C GLY A 22 -20.66 13.45 13.68
N GLY A 23 -19.52 13.31 13.01
CA GLY A 23 -19.14 12.10 12.26
C GLY A 23 -18.61 10.98 13.14
N ASN A 24 -18.91 9.72 12.80
CA ASN A 24 -18.35 8.57 13.49
C ASN A 24 -17.01 8.15 12.86
N VAL A 25 -16.06 7.75 13.67
CA VAL A 25 -14.72 7.33 13.25
C VAL A 25 -14.46 5.86 13.60
N LEU A 26 -13.95 5.11 12.62
CA LEU A 26 -13.42 3.77 12.80
C LEU A 26 -11.89 3.82 12.68
N ASP A 27 -11.17 3.75 13.80
CA ASP A 27 -9.71 3.74 13.81
C ASP A 27 -9.14 2.38 13.39
N GLY A 28 -8.55 2.33 12.20
CA GLY A 28 -7.87 1.15 11.67
C GLY A 28 -6.52 0.86 12.32
N GLY A 29 -5.92 1.82 13.02
CA GLY A 29 -4.55 1.72 13.52
C GLY A 29 -3.53 1.75 12.38
N VAL A 30 -2.41 1.04 12.56
CA VAL A 30 -1.40 0.90 11.50
C VAL A 30 -1.88 -0.12 10.47
N LEU A 31 -2.12 0.36 9.25
CA LEU A 31 -2.59 -0.40 8.09
C LEU A 31 -1.97 0.14 6.79
N PRO A 32 -1.68 -0.72 5.81
CA PRO A 32 -1.36 -0.30 4.45
C PRO A 32 -2.45 0.57 3.82
N THR A 33 -2.06 1.46 2.91
CA THR A 33 -2.99 2.33 2.17
C THR A 33 -4.11 1.54 1.50
N ALA A 34 -3.79 0.44 0.80
CA ALA A 34 -4.79 -0.42 0.16
C ALA A 34 -5.75 -1.08 1.16
N ALA A 35 -5.33 -1.33 2.41
CA ALA A 35 -6.22 -1.86 3.44
C ALA A 35 -7.28 -0.83 3.86
N VAL A 36 -6.94 0.47 3.89
CA VAL A 36 -7.93 1.52 4.18
C VAL A 36 -8.98 1.57 3.08
N ALA A 37 -8.58 1.61 1.82
CA ALA A 37 -9.50 1.55 0.68
C ALA A 37 -10.43 0.31 0.73
N PHE A 38 -9.87 -0.86 1.07
CA PHE A 38 -10.64 -2.10 1.28
C PHE A 38 -11.68 -1.96 2.38
N PHE A 39 -11.31 -1.37 3.52
CA PHE A 39 -12.21 -1.26 4.67
C PHE A 39 -13.27 -0.18 4.50
N VAL A 40 -13.00 0.91 3.78
CA VAL A 40 -14.02 1.92 3.44
C VAL A 40 -15.22 1.25 2.80
N ARG A 41 -15.01 0.47 1.74
CA ARG A 41 -16.08 -0.26 1.05
C ARG A 41 -16.74 -1.30 1.94
N ARG A 42 -15.95 -2.04 2.71
CA ARG A 42 -16.46 -3.16 3.52
C ARG A 42 -17.20 -2.73 4.76
N ALA A 43 -16.87 -1.58 5.33
CA ALA A 43 -17.54 -1.00 6.48
C ALA A 43 -18.74 -0.12 6.10
N GLY A 44 -18.91 0.19 4.81
CA GLY A 44 -19.89 1.15 4.33
C GLY A 44 -19.61 2.56 4.87
N ALA A 45 -18.32 2.93 4.95
CA ALA A 45 -17.94 4.26 5.40
C ALA A 45 -18.05 5.26 4.24
N ASP A 46 -18.40 6.51 4.58
CA ASP A 46 -18.51 7.59 3.59
C ASP A 46 -17.14 7.99 3.04
N PHE A 47 -16.11 7.97 3.90
CA PHE A 47 -14.73 8.30 3.57
C PHE A 47 -13.75 7.41 4.31
N GLY A 48 -12.54 7.33 3.77
CA GLY A 48 -11.37 6.79 4.47
C GLY A 48 -10.21 7.74 4.39
N VAL A 49 -9.42 7.84 5.45
CA VAL A 49 -8.21 8.67 5.46
C VAL A 49 -7.01 7.84 5.87
N VAL A 50 -5.94 7.95 5.09
CA VAL A 50 -4.61 7.43 5.43
C VAL A 50 -3.74 8.58 5.85
N VAL A 51 -3.11 8.45 7.02
CA VAL A 51 -2.10 9.39 7.52
C VAL A 51 -0.73 8.79 7.22
N SER A 52 -0.08 9.30 6.17
CA SER A 52 1.23 8.85 5.70
C SER A 52 1.82 9.81 4.67
N ALA A 53 3.12 9.91 4.61
CA ALA A 53 3.86 10.55 3.51
C ALA A 53 4.55 9.51 2.59
N SER A 54 4.03 8.26 2.56
CA SER A 54 4.49 7.18 1.66
C SER A 54 6.00 6.93 1.80
N HIS A 55 6.77 7.20 0.75
CA HIS A 55 8.21 6.96 0.66
C HIS A 55 9.08 8.09 1.23
N ASN A 56 8.49 9.21 1.64
CA ASN A 56 9.26 10.32 2.20
C ASN A 56 9.95 9.92 3.52
N PRO A 57 11.01 10.64 3.94
CA PRO A 57 11.65 10.48 5.24
C PRO A 57 10.68 10.58 6.44
N PRO A 58 11.06 10.06 7.61
CA PRO A 58 10.14 9.90 8.76
C PRO A 58 9.58 11.22 9.32
N GLU A 59 10.25 12.35 9.13
CA GLU A 59 9.81 13.68 9.58
C GLU A 59 8.64 14.24 8.79
N PHE A 60 8.41 13.77 7.56
CA PHE A 60 7.27 14.17 6.74
C PHE A 60 6.03 13.34 7.06
N ASN A 61 4.86 13.93 6.87
CA ASN A 61 3.60 13.21 6.91
C ASN A 61 2.59 13.87 5.96
N GLY A 62 1.44 13.23 5.75
CA GLY A 62 0.40 13.74 4.86
C GLY A 62 -0.92 13.00 5.04
N LEU A 63 -1.92 13.41 4.29
CA LEU A 63 -3.24 12.81 4.28
C LEU A 63 -3.60 12.37 2.87
N LYS A 64 -4.10 11.12 2.72
CA LYS A 64 -4.71 10.61 1.49
C LYS A 64 -6.18 10.30 1.79
N VAL A 65 -7.10 10.87 1.05
CA VAL A 65 -8.54 10.68 1.27
C VAL A 65 -9.14 9.78 0.19
N PHE A 66 -9.96 8.82 0.61
CA PHE A 66 -10.68 7.89 -0.23
C PHE A 66 -12.18 8.11 -0.08
N GLY A 67 -12.91 8.09 -1.18
CA GLY A 67 -14.36 8.12 -1.18
C GLY A 67 -14.99 6.78 -0.75
N ALA A 68 -16.30 6.74 -0.64
CA ALA A 68 -17.07 5.56 -0.26
C ALA A 68 -16.84 4.34 -1.18
N ASP A 69 -16.44 4.58 -2.42
CA ASP A 69 -16.06 3.57 -3.42
C ASP A 69 -14.67 2.96 -3.18
N GLY A 70 -13.89 3.51 -2.22
CA GLY A 70 -12.52 3.12 -1.95
C GLY A 70 -11.50 3.67 -2.97
N CYS A 71 -11.90 4.59 -3.84
CA CYS A 71 -11.00 5.28 -4.76
C CYS A 71 -10.52 6.60 -4.16
N LYS A 72 -9.34 7.06 -4.58
CA LYS A 72 -8.83 8.39 -4.21
C LYS A 72 -9.85 9.46 -4.64
N LEU A 73 -10.03 10.51 -3.85
CA LEU A 73 -10.89 11.63 -4.23
C LEU A 73 -10.45 12.22 -5.56
N SER A 74 -11.43 12.68 -6.34
CA SER A 74 -11.16 13.47 -7.55
C SER A 74 -10.59 14.83 -7.19
N GLU A 75 -9.78 15.42 -8.07
CA GLU A 75 -9.21 16.77 -7.91
C GLU A 75 -10.27 17.80 -7.52
N LYS A 76 -11.44 17.75 -8.18
CA LYS A 76 -12.57 18.64 -7.85
C LYS A 76 -13.06 18.50 -6.40
N MET A 77 -13.02 17.28 -5.85
CA MET A 77 -13.41 17.06 -4.45
C MET A 77 -12.29 17.48 -3.48
N GLU A 78 -11.03 17.30 -3.86
CA GLU A 78 -9.88 17.79 -3.09
C GLU A 78 -9.94 19.32 -3.00
N GLU A 79 -10.08 20.05 -4.11
CA GLU A 79 -10.25 21.51 -4.15
C GLU A 79 -11.45 22.00 -3.31
N ARG A 80 -12.55 21.24 -3.32
CA ARG A 80 -13.70 21.58 -2.47
C ARG A 80 -13.38 21.45 -1.00
N ALA A 81 -12.65 20.39 -0.62
CA ALA A 81 -12.22 20.20 0.77
C ALA A 81 -11.26 21.30 1.23
N GLU A 82 -10.33 21.72 0.37
CA GLU A 82 -9.40 22.84 0.63
C GLU A 82 -10.16 24.16 0.83
N ARG A 83 -11.10 24.49 -0.06
CA ARG A 83 -11.95 25.68 0.14
C ARG A 83 -12.75 25.64 1.45
N CYS A 84 -13.32 24.48 1.79
CA CYS A 84 -14.02 24.34 3.06
C CYS A 84 -13.10 24.56 4.27
N PHE A 85 -11.81 24.20 4.16
CA PHE A 85 -10.83 24.44 5.22
C PHE A 85 -10.59 25.94 5.43
N ASP A 86 -10.45 26.71 4.35
CA ASP A 86 -10.20 28.15 4.40
C ASP A 86 -11.44 28.95 4.89
N GLU A 87 -12.64 28.49 4.53
CA GLU A 87 -13.92 29.16 4.82
C GLU A 87 -14.58 28.64 6.11
N TYR A 88 -13.97 27.67 6.80
CA TYR A 88 -14.62 26.96 7.90
C TYR A 88 -14.86 27.86 9.12
N ALA A 89 -16.14 28.07 9.45
CA ALA A 89 -16.57 28.62 10.73
C ALA A 89 -17.00 27.47 11.64
N PHE A 90 -16.34 27.30 12.77
CA PHE A 90 -16.69 26.26 13.74
C PHE A 90 -18.11 26.51 14.27
N ALA A 91 -19.02 25.59 13.99
CA ALA A 91 -20.32 25.52 14.62
C ALA A 91 -20.38 24.20 15.43
N PRO A 92 -20.58 24.27 16.75
CA PRO A 92 -20.68 23.03 17.54
C PRO A 92 -21.90 22.22 17.07
N PRO A 93 -21.74 20.91 16.83
CA PRO A 93 -22.86 20.06 16.44
C PRO A 93 -23.83 19.86 17.60
N LEU A 94 -25.07 19.53 17.27
CA LEU A 94 -26.08 19.15 18.28
C LEU A 94 -25.70 17.88 19.06
N ALA A 95 -24.89 17.00 18.44
CA ALA A 95 -24.35 15.79 19.05
C ALA A 95 -22.97 15.48 18.47
N CYS A 96 -22.02 15.07 19.31
CA CYS A 96 -20.72 14.58 18.86
C CYS A 96 -20.80 13.15 18.32
N GLY A 97 -19.99 12.85 17.30
CA GLY A 97 -19.76 11.49 16.83
C GLY A 97 -18.93 10.65 17.81
N ARG A 98 -18.71 9.40 17.47
CA ARG A 98 -17.97 8.43 18.30
C ARG A 98 -16.74 7.90 17.59
N CYS A 99 -15.62 7.80 18.30
CA CYS A 99 -14.42 7.12 17.83
C CYS A 99 -14.40 5.69 18.39
N ARG A 100 -14.22 4.70 17.51
CA ARG A 100 -14.14 3.29 17.88
C ARG A 100 -13.02 2.60 17.09
N PRO A 101 -12.35 1.60 17.68
CA PRO A 101 -11.43 0.76 16.89
C PRO A 101 -12.18 0.03 15.78
N LEU A 102 -11.55 -0.07 14.62
CA LEU A 102 -12.05 -0.89 13.51
C LEU A 102 -12.03 -2.36 13.93
N ALA A 103 -13.21 -2.98 13.96
CA ALA A 103 -13.34 -4.41 14.26
C ALA A 103 -12.79 -5.27 13.11
N LYS A 104 -12.27 -6.46 13.45
CA LYS A 104 -11.88 -7.50 12.47
C LYS A 104 -10.83 -7.03 11.44
N ARG A 105 -9.86 -6.23 11.85
CA ARG A 105 -8.72 -5.79 11.00
C ARG A 105 -8.00 -6.93 10.28
N GLY A 106 -8.03 -8.15 10.82
CA GLY A 106 -7.48 -9.36 10.19
C GLY A 106 -8.12 -9.74 8.85
N LYS A 107 -9.34 -9.28 8.56
CA LYS A 107 -10.03 -9.58 7.29
C LYS A 107 -9.30 -9.10 6.03
N TYR A 108 -8.45 -8.09 6.15
CA TYR A 108 -7.62 -7.68 5.02
C TYR A 108 -6.55 -8.73 4.70
N ALA A 109 -5.90 -9.30 5.72
CA ALA A 109 -4.97 -10.41 5.50
C ALA A 109 -5.70 -11.67 4.98
N ASP A 110 -6.93 -11.93 5.42
CA ASP A 110 -7.75 -13.04 4.89
C ASP A 110 -8.05 -12.83 3.40
N PHE A 111 -8.42 -11.61 3.03
CA PHE A 111 -8.64 -11.22 1.65
C PHE A 111 -7.36 -11.40 0.80
N LEU A 112 -6.21 -10.92 1.26
CA LEU A 112 -4.95 -11.08 0.53
C LEU A 112 -4.59 -12.57 0.32
N VAL A 113 -4.78 -13.40 1.33
CA VAL A 113 -4.57 -14.86 1.19
C VAL A 113 -5.53 -15.44 0.15
N SER A 114 -6.79 -15.01 0.12
CA SER A 114 -7.78 -15.50 -0.86
C SER A 114 -7.51 -15.06 -2.30
N CYS A 115 -6.71 -14.02 -2.51
CA CYS A 115 -6.29 -13.58 -3.85
C CYS A 115 -5.21 -14.47 -4.46
N CYS A 116 -4.54 -15.30 -3.66
CA CYS A 116 -3.50 -16.20 -4.15
C CYS A 116 -4.11 -17.53 -4.59
N GLU A 117 -4.02 -17.83 -5.87
CA GLU A 117 -4.61 -19.04 -6.46
C GLU A 117 -3.82 -20.33 -6.11
N ARG A 118 -2.56 -20.19 -5.70
CA ARG A 118 -1.66 -21.32 -5.42
C ARG A 118 -0.95 -21.10 -4.09
N PRO A 119 -0.71 -22.19 -3.31
CA PRO A 119 0.12 -22.12 -2.12
C PRO A 119 1.57 -21.78 -2.51
N LEU A 120 2.28 -21.15 -1.58
CA LEU A 120 3.70 -20.80 -1.73
C LEU A 120 4.61 -21.78 -0.95
N SER A 121 4.12 -22.99 -0.66
CA SER A 121 4.87 -24.00 0.06
C SER A 121 6.17 -24.39 -0.68
N GLY A 122 7.27 -24.50 0.06
CA GLY A 122 8.59 -24.76 -0.49
C GLY A 122 9.28 -23.56 -1.11
N LYS A 123 8.66 -22.37 -1.07
CA LYS A 123 9.24 -21.12 -1.52
C LYS A 123 9.72 -20.29 -0.34
N LYS A 124 10.85 -19.60 -0.53
CA LYS A 124 11.45 -18.68 0.44
C LYS A 124 11.46 -17.27 -0.11
N PHE A 125 11.01 -16.32 0.69
CA PHE A 125 10.97 -14.91 0.29
C PHE A 125 11.62 -14.01 1.33
N VAL A 126 12.33 -12.99 0.85
CA VAL A 126 12.78 -11.86 1.66
C VAL A 126 11.77 -10.72 1.53
N LEU A 127 11.30 -10.20 2.66
CA LEU A 127 10.34 -9.10 2.70
C LEU A 127 10.95 -7.93 3.47
N ASP A 128 11.25 -6.83 2.78
CA ASP A 128 11.65 -5.57 3.40
C ASP A 128 10.41 -4.69 3.55
N CYS A 129 10.01 -4.46 4.79
CA CYS A 129 8.79 -3.74 5.14
C CYS A 129 9.00 -2.25 5.44
N ALA A 130 10.19 -1.70 5.14
CA ALA A 130 10.52 -0.28 5.30
C ALA A 130 10.25 0.30 6.71
N ASN A 131 10.21 -0.54 7.76
CA ASN A 131 9.73 -0.19 9.10
C ASN A 131 8.30 0.43 9.11
N GLY A 132 7.54 0.19 8.05
CA GLY A 132 6.23 0.76 7.76
C GLY A 132 5.05 -0.18 8.01
N ALA A 133 3.93 0.16 7.40
CA ALA A 133 2.64 -0.51 7.60
C ALA A 133 2.63 -1.98 7.11
N ALA A 134 3.51 -2.35 6.17
CA ALA A 134 3.63 -3.72 5.68
C ALA A 134 4.12 -4.71 6.75
N GLY A 135 4.91 -4.25 7.74
CA GLY A 135 5.64 -5.11 8.67
C GLY A 135 4.78 -6.10 9.46
N ARG A 136 3.54 -5.74 9.77
CA ARG A 136 2.60 -6.62 10.49
C ARG A 136 1.76 -7.50 9.57
N ILE A 137 1.63 -7.16 8.30
CA ILE A 137 0.72 -7.83 7.36
C ILE A 137 1.46 -8.71 6.39
N ALA A 138 2.46 -8.21 5.68
CA ALA A 138 3.12 -8.94 4.61
C ALA A 138 3.75 -10.25 5.09
N PRO A 139 4.59 -10.29 6.16
CA PRO A 139 5.16 -11.55 6.63
C PRO A 139 4.10 -12.57 7.06
N ARG A 140 3.01 -12.11 7.66
CA ARG A 140 1.90 -12.98 8.07
C ARG A 140 1.16 -13.59 6.89
N VAL A 141 0.90 -12.80 5.84
CA VAL A 141 0.21 -13.28 4.62
C VAL A 141 1.06 -14.35 3.92
N PHE A 142 2.35 -14.08 3.69
CA PHE A 142 3.25 -15.03 3.04
C PHE A 142 3.38 -16.34 3.82
N ARG A 143 3.53 -16.28 5.16
CA ARG A 143 3.58 -17.50 5.99
C ARG A 143 2.26 -18.27 5.95
N ARG A 144 1.12 -17.60 5.93
CA ARG A 144 -0.19 -18.27 5.80
C ARG A 144 -0.37 -18.96 4.44
N LEU A 145 0.30 -18.49 3.40
CA LEU A 145 0.36 -19.13 2.09
C LEU A 145 1.37 -20.29 2.03
N GLY A 146 2.07 -20.58 3.14
CA GLY A 146 3.02 -21.68 3.25
C GLY A 146 4.47 -21.33 2.94
N ALA A 147 4.79 -20.06 2.70
CA ALA A 147 6.15 -19.62 2.39
C ALA A 147 7.05 -19.55 3.63
N GLU A 148 8.34 -19.85 3.45
CA GLU A 148 9.40 -19.43 4.36
C GLU A 148 9.66 -17.93 4.16
N VAL A 149 9.77 -17.17 5.26
CA VAL A 149 9.86 -15.69 5.19
C VAL A 149 11.03 -15.19 6.02
N VAL A 150 11.95 -14.52 5.37
CA VAL A 150 12.97 -13.65 5.97
C VAL A 150 12.42 -12.23 5.97
N ALA A 151 12.09 -11.69 7.15
CA ALA A 151 11.51 -10.37 7.28
C ALA A 151 12.57 -9.36 7.72
N LEU A 152 12.70 -8.26 6.96
CA LEU A 152 13.60 -7.16 7.22
C LEU A 152 12.81 -5.89 7.53
N HIS A 153 13.39 -5.00 8.32
CA HIS A 153 12.86 -3.66 8.61
C HIS A 153 11.36 -3.69 8.98
N CYS A 154 11.04 -4.45 10.02
CA CYS A 154 9.68 -4.58 10.57
C CYS A 154 9.50 -3.85 11.91
N ALA A 155 10.46 -3.01 12.33
CA ALA A 155 10.34 -2.20 13.54
C ALA A 155 9.35 -1.05 13.30
N ALA A 156 8.33 -0.99 14.14
CA ALA A 156 7.33 0.10 14.05
C ALA A 156 7.68 1.22 15.04
N ASP A 157 8.93 1.71 15.02
CA ASP A 157 9.45 2.75 15.93
C ASP A 157 9.08 4.17 15.48
N GLY A 158 8.63 4.30 14.24
CA GLY A 158 8.21 5.56 13.62
C GLY A 158 9.34 6.53 13.25
N ARG A 159 10.57 6.22 13.61
CA ARG A 159 11.75 7.09 13.38
C ARG A 159 12.60 6.61 12.21
N THR A 160 12.51 5.34 11.88
CA THR A 160 13.32 4.68 10.85
C THR A 160 12.50 4.23 9.63
N VAL A 161 11.29 4.79 9.45
CA VAL A 161 10.45 4.52 8.26
C VAL A 161 11.17 5.01 7.02
N ASN A 162 11.37 4.10 6.03
CA ASN A 162 12.12 4.35 4.79
C ASN A 162 13.59 4.76 4.96
N ASP A 163 14.13 4.73 6.19
CA ASP A 163 15.52 5.12 6.40
C ASP A 163 16.46 4.02 5.90
N LYS A 164 17.06 4.24 4.74
CA LYS A 164 17.98 3.31 4.04
C LYS A 164 17.39 1.90 3.89
N CYS A 165 16.09 1.79 3.69
CA CYS A 165 15.37 0.53 3.52
C CYS A 165 14.12 0.71 2.65
N GLY A 166 13.47 -0.40 2.31
CA GLY A 166 12.24 -0.43 1.53
C GLY A 166 12.43 -0.12 0.05
N ALA A 167 11.36 0.31 -0.62
CA ALA A 167 11.28 0.40 -2.08
C ALA A 167 12.26 1.38 -2.72
N LEU A 168 12.77 2.39 -1.99
CA LEU A 168 13.79 3.31 -2.49
C LEU A 168 15.23 2.81 -2.26
N HIS A 169 15.42 1.87 -1.35
CA HIS A 169 16.72 1.33 -0.95
C HIS A 169 16.67 -0.21 -0.89
N PRO A 170 16.57 -0.89 -2.06
CA PRO A 170 16.40 -2.34 -2.12
C PRO A 170 17.67 -3.15 -1.85
N GLU A 171 18.81 -2.50 -1.55
CA GLU A 171 20.12 -3.11 -1.46
C GLU A 171 20.16 -4.20 -0.36
N SER A 172 19.59 -3.91 0.82
CA SER A 172 19.55 -4.85 1.94
C SER A 172 18.69 -6.09 1.62
N MET A 173 17.57 -5.91 0.95
CA MET A 173 16.72 -7.01 0.50
C MET A 173 17.44 -7.88 -0.54
N ARG A 174 18.07 -7.27 -1.54
CA ARG A 174 18.84 -7.98 -2.59
C ARG A 174 19.99 -8.79 -1.99
N ALA A 175 20.73 -8.19 -1.07
CA ALA A 175 21.81 -8.89 -0.35
C ALA A 175 21.26 -10.07 0.47
N ALA A 176 20.13 -9.91 1.14
CA ALA A 176 19.50 -10.97 1.91
C ALA A 176 18.95 -12.10 1.01
N VAL A 177 18.43 -11.82 -0.19
CA VAL A 177 18.04 -12.85 -1.16
C VAL A 177 19.23 -13.75 -1.47
N LEU A 178 20.37 -13.16 -1.83
CA LEU A 178 21.60 -13.91 -2.14
C LEU A 178 22.10 -14.70 -0.94
N ALA A 179 22.16 -14.07 0.24
CA ALA A 179 22.69 -14.68 1.46
C ALA A 179 21.85 -15.85 1.97
N THR A 180 20.53 -15.82 1.74
CA THR A 180 19.61 -16.84 2.26
C THR A 180 19.16 -17.86 1.21
N GLY A 181 19.56 -17.67 -0.05
CA GLY A 181 19.09 -18.50 -1.18
C GLY A 181 17.57 -18.39 -1.36
N ALA A 182 16.99 -17.22 -1.17
CA ALA A 182 15.56 -17.01 -1.36
C ALA A 182 15.19 -17.00 -2.84
N ASP A 183 13.97 -17.48 -3.15
CA ASP A 183 13.44 -17.50 -4.52
C ASP A 183 13.18 -16.10 -5.07
N ALA A 184 12.82 -15.13 -4.20
CA ALA A 184 12.65 -13.73 -4.56
C ALA A 184 12.66 -12.82 -3.32
N GLY A 185 12.80 -11.52 -3.56
CA GLY A 185 12.66 -10.49 -2.52
C GLY A 185 11.64 -9.42 -2.91
N PHE A 186 11.03 -8.80 -1.91
CA PHE A 186 10.06 -7.72 -2.08
C PHE A 186 10.31 -6.60 -1.09
N CYS A 187 10.45 -5.37 -1.61
CA CYS A 187 10.54 -4.14 -0.81
C CYS A 187 9.25 -3.35 -0.92
N TYR A 188 8.72 -2.94 0.22
CA TYR A 188 7.59 -2.00 0.31
C TYR A 188 8.09 -0.61 0.68
N ASP A 189 7.24 0.40 0.55
CA ASP A 189 7.44 1.71 1.17
C ASP A 189 6.62 1.86 2.47
N GLY A 190 6.68 3.03 3.11
CA GLY A 190 6.15 3.24 4.45
C GLY A 190 4.66 2.91 4.62
N ASP A 191 3.82 3.15 3.62
CA ASP A 191 2.39 2.81 3.61
C ASP A 191 2.02 1.66 2.67
N ALA A 192 3.04 1.00 2.10
CA ALA A 192 2.94 -0.21 1.30
C ALA A 192 2.03 -0.08 0.06
N ASP A 193 2.07 1.07 -0.61
CA ASP A 193 1.41 1.27 -1.90
C ASP A 193 2.40 1.12 -3.08
N ARG A 194 3.71 0.96 -2.80
CA ARG A 194 4.77 0.71 -3.78
C ARG A 194 5.47 -0.61 -3.51
N LEU A 195 5.98 -1.19 -4.60
CA LEU A 195 6.71 -2.45 -4.57
C LEU A 195 7.90 -2.41 -5.53
N ILE A 196 9.06 -2.82 -5.04
CA ILE A 196 10.21 -3.25 -5.85
C ILE A 196 10.51 -4.69 -5.50
N ALA A 197 10.79 -5.51 -6.50
CA ALA A 197 11.15 -6.91 -6.30
C ALA A 197 12.61 -7.19 -6.69
N ALA A 198 13.09 -8.35 -6.27
CA ALA A 198 14.32 -8.94 -6.78
C ALA A 198 14.09 -10.42 -7.11
N ASP A 199 14.78 -10.92 -8.13
CA ASP A 199 14.82 -12.35 -8.47
C ASP A 199 15.79 -13.12 -7.56
N GLU A 200 15.92 -14.43 -7.77
CA GLU A 200 16.81 -15.32 -7.01
C GLU A 200 18.30 -14.99 -7.14
N ARG A 201 18.68 -14.16 -8.13
CA ARG A 201 20.05 -13.67 -8.34
C ARG A 201 20.28 -12.31 -7.72
N GLY A 202 19.27 -11.76 -7.01
CA GLY A 202 19.32 -10.42 -6.46
C GLY A 202 19.22 -9.31 -7.51
N GLU A 203 18.82 -9.63 -8.77
CA GLU A 203 18.61 -8.63 -9.80
C GLU A 203 17.27 -7.91 -9.59
N THR A 204 17.29 -6.59 -9.72
CA THR A 204 16.09 -5.78 -9.48
C THR A 204 15.02 -6.03 -10.55
N VAL A 205 13.81 -6.30 -10.09
CA VAL A 205 12.58 -6.37 -10.87
C VAL A 205 11.74 -5.14 -10.51
N ASP A 206 11.85 -4.10 -11.31
CA ASP A 206 11.16 -2.82 -11.14
C ASP A 206 9.70 -2.87 -11.61
N GLY A 207 8.99 -1.75 -11.47
CA GLY A 207 7.58 -1.64 -11.85
C GLY A 207 7.32 -1.93 -13.34
N ASP A 208 8.23 -1.58 -14.22
CA ASP A 208 8.10 -1.84 -15.66
C ASP A 208 8.22 -3.33 -15.97
N LYS A 209 9.18 -4.02 -15.34
CA LYS A 209 9.31 -5.48 -15.44
C LYS A 209 8.10 -6.19 -14.84
N ILE A 210 7.60 -5.73 -13.68
CA ILE A 210 6.40 -6.26 -13.03
C ILE A 210 5.18 -6.11 -13.95
N LEU A 211 5.01 -4.95 -14.59
CA LEU A 211 3.94 -4.70 -15.57
C LEU A 211 4.02 -5.71 -16.72
N CYS A 212 5.20 -5.94 -17.28
CA CYS A 212 5.41 -6.91 -18.36
C CYS A 212 5.09 -8.35 -17.90
N ILE A 213 5.52 -8.73 -16.71
CA ILE A 213 5.25 -10.07 -16.13
C ILE A 213 3.74 -10.30 -15.99
N PHE A 214 3.02 -9.34 -15.38
CA PHE A 214 1.58 -9.46 -15.19
C PHE A 214 0.82 -9.43 -16.51
N ALA A 215 1.17 -8.54 -17.43
CA ALA A 215 0.48 -8.45 -18.71
C ALA A 215 0.62 -9.74 -19.52
N LYS A 216 1.83 -10.31 -19.61
CA LYS A 216 2.07 -11.59 -20.29
C LYS A 216 1.35 -12.75 -19.60
N HIS A 217 1.36 -12.78 -18.26
CA HIS A 217 0.65 -13.81 -17.50
C HIS A 217 -0.87 -13.75 -17.72
N LEU A 218 -1.45 -12.56 -17.63
CA LEU A 218 -2.90 -12.36 -17.86
C LEU A 218 -3.28 -12.67 -19.31
N GLN A 219 -2.45 -12.31 -20.29
CA GLN A 219 -2.69 -12.67 -21.69
C GLN A 219 -2.69 -14.18 -21.88
N ALA A 220 -1.69 -14.89 -21.36
CA ALA A 220 -1.62 -16.35 -21.44
C ALA A 220 -2.81 -17.05 -20.77
N ALA A 221 -3.37 -16.43 -19.72
CA ALA A 221 -4.57 -16.89 -19.04
C ALA A 221 -5.91 -16.46 -19.74
N GLY A 222 -5.85 -15.74 -20.87
CA GLY A 222 -7.03 -15.19 -21.55
C GLY A 222 -7.75 -14.11 -20.74
N ARG A 223 -7.09 -13.47 -19.78
CA ARG A 223 -7.63 -12.50 -18.81
C ARG A 223 -7.16 -11.07 -19.04
N LEU A 224 -6.44 -10.79 -20.14
CA LEU A 224 -6.00 -9.44 -20.49
C LEU A 224 -6.99 -8.82 -21.50
N PRO A 225 -7.90 -7.92 -21.09
CA PRO A 225 -8.89 -7.33 -21.99
C PRO A 225 -8.20 -6.60 -23.14
N GLN A 226 -8.66 -6.85 -24.36
CA GLN A 226 -8.17 -6.21 -25.60
C GLN A 226 -6.66 -6.34 -25.82
N ASN A 227 -5.95 -7.22 -25.12
CA ASN A 227 -4.47 -7.26 -25.09
C ASN A 227 -3.86 -5.87 -24.80
N LEU A 228 -4.42 -5.17 -23.81
CA LEU A 228 -4.04 -3.82 -23.45
C LEU A 228 -3.47 -3.76 -22.04
N ALA A 229 -2.25 -3.24 -21.91
CA ALA A 229 -1.66 -2.82 -20.65
C ALA A 229 -1.72 -1.29 -20.54
N VAL A 230 -1.90 -0.77 -19.34
CA VAL A 230 -1.90 0.67 -19.05
C VAL A 230 -0.66 0.98 -18.21
N GLY A 231 0.14 1.90 -18.70
CA GLY A 231 1.31 2.42 -18.01
C GLY A 231 1.15 3.90 -17.64
N THR A 232 2.25 4.53 -17.29
CA THR A 232 2.33 5.97 -17.06
C THR A 232 3.24 6.62 -18.10
N SER A 233 3.31 7.95 -18.12
CA SER A 233 4.27 8.70 -18.97
C SER A 233 5.74 8.32 -18.67
N HIS A 234 6.02 7.77 -17.48
CA HIS A 234 7.35 7.33 -17.06
C HIS A 234 7.68 5.89 -17.44
N THR A 235 6.71 5.11 -17.96
CA THR A 235 6.95 3.72 -18.36
C THR A 235 8.03 3.65 -19.43
N ASN A 236 9.03 2.80 -19.19
CA ASN A 236 10.21 2.66 -20.05
C ASN A 236 9.83 2.14 -21.45
N THR A 237 10.49 2.68 -22.49
CA THR A 237 10.32 2.20 -23.86
C THR A 237 10.73 0.73 -24.04
N GLY A 238 11.63 0.21 -23.20
CA GLY A 238 11.97 -1.22 -23.17
C GLY A 238 10.76 -2.09 -22.81
N ALA A 239 9.95 -1.68 -21.82
CA ALA A 239 8.72 -2.38 -21.47
C ALA A 239 7.71 -2.35 -22.61
N GLU A 240 7.56 -1.20 -23.31
CA GLU A 240 6.69 -1.11 -24.48
C GLU A 240 7.12 -2.04 -25.61
N ARG A 241 8.42 -2.09 -25.92
CA ARG A 241 8.95 -3.00 -26.94
C ARG A 241 8.71 -4.46 -26.57
N GLU A 242 8.94 -4.82 -25.31
CA GLU A 242 8.70 -6.17 -24.79
C GLU A 242 7.22 -6.56 -24.90
N LEU A 243 6.32 -5.68 -24.50
CA LEU A 243 4.87 -5.91 -24.59
C LEU A 243 4.42 -6.05 -26.05
N ASN A 244 4.87 -5.16 -26.92
CA ASN A 244 4.54 -5.18 -28.37
C ASN A 244 5.04 -6.47 -29.04
N ALA A 245 6.21 -6.98 -28.67
CA ALA A 245 6.73 -8.25 -29.19
C ALA A 245 5.82 -9.46 -28.84
N HIS A 246 5.00 -9.33 -27.79
CA HIS A 246 4.00 -10.32 -27.38
C HIS A 246 2.57 -9.96 -27.85
N GLY A 247 2.39 -8.96 -28.72
CA GLY A 247 1.08 -8.53 -29.21
C GLY A 247 0.22 -7.83 -28.14
N ILE A 248 0.86 -7.29 -27.09
CA ILE A 248 0.22 -6.51 -26.05
C ILE A 248 0.48 -5.03 -26.31
N ARG A 249 -0.57 -4.23 -26.46
CA ARG A 249 -0.44 -2.77 -26.60
C ARG A 249 -0.24 -2.11 -25.24
N LEU A 250 0.63 -1.10 -25.20
CA LEU A 250 0.77 -0.22 -24.04
C LEU A 250 0.04 1.10 -24.30
N PHE A 251 -0.86 1.49 -23.39
CA PHE A 251 -1.47 2.81 -23.33
C PHE A 251 -0.84 3.60 -22.17
N ARG A 252 -0.49 4.87 -22.45
CA ARG A 252 0.04 5.83 -21.44
C ARG A 252 -0.93 6.94 -21.17
#